data_737ca65d6dae50b38db0a8f9b7b2575c
#
_entry.id   737ca65d6dae50b38db0a8f9b7b2575c
#
_cell.length_a   1.000
_cell.length_b   1.000
_cell.length_c   1.000
_cell.angle_alpha   90.00
_cell.angle_beta   90.00
_cell.angle_gamma   90.00
#
_symmetry.space_group_name_H-M   'P 1'
#
loop_
_entity.id
_entity.type
_entity.pdbx_description
1 polymer ?
#
loop_
_entity_poly.entity_id
_entity_poly.type
_entity_poly.pdbx_seq_one_letter_code
_entity_poly.pdbx_strand_id
1 'polypeptide(L)'
;MAELTGLLDAWRGDLAAWAIPEHISAAVTESPWVLPRQVFARRADRLAGTPSGASYDLAWAALDPPGSVLDVGAGAGAASLPLLARATALTAVDGDAAMLALLAERATAQGVSVRCVHGSWPDAAPQVPAADVVTCHHVLYNVPSLAPFVTALTAHARRLVVIEITASHPLVTLNELWLRFHGLRRPDGPTATDVLRILVAMGLRPGYRRWRRPGGVDYASFEELTDVTRRRLCLPPERAGQVAGALVEAGVEPGRPVDLGSSGREVVTIWWAGGAGEDTTGVRGIS
;
A
#
# COMPACT_ATOMS: atom_id res chain seq x y z
N MET A 1 3.54 -26.81 -7.66
CA MET A 1 3.70 -26.61 -6.21
C MET A 1 5.13 -26.18 -5.84
N ALA A 2 6.19 -26.89 -6.27
CA ALA A 2 7.57 -26.53 -5.95
C ALA A 2 7.96 -25.11 -6.39
N GLU A 3 7.52 -24.67 -7.57
CA GLU A 3 7.78 -23.31 -8.09
C GLU A 3 7.14 -22.24 -7.19
N LEU A 4 5.88 -22.38 -6.81
CA LEU A 4 5.18 -21.43 -5.93
C LEU A 4 5.90 -21.33 -4.57
N THR A 5 6.28 -22.48 -3.99
CA THR A 5 7.01 -22.49 -2.71
C THR A 5 8.32 -21.70 -2.83
N GLY A 6 9.10 -21.93 -3.89
CA GLY A 6 10.36 -21.19 -4.12
C GLY A 6 10.15 -19.69 -4.28
N LEU A 7 9.10 -19.26 -4.99
CA LEU A 7 8.76 -17.83 -5.15
C LEU A 7 8.34 -17.18 -3.81
N LEU A 8 7.56 -17.89 -3.00
CA LEU A 8 7.13 -17.39 -1.68
C LEU A 8 8.28 -17.30 -0.69
N ASP A 9 9.23 -18.26 -0.75
CA ASP A 9 10.42 -18.24 0.10
C ASP A 9 11.36 -17.10 -0.31
N ALA A 10 11.56 -16.88 -1.61
CA ALA A 10 12.31 -15.73 -2.12
C ALA A 10 11.69 -14.40 -1.69
N TRP A 11 10.37 -14.24 -1.86
CA TRP A 11 9.62 -13.06 -1.41
C TRP A 11 9.85 -12.77 0.08
N ARG A 12 9.71 -13.79 0.93
CA ARG A 12 9.93 -13.67 2.37
C ARG A 12 11.37 -13.30 2.71
N GLY A 13 12.33 -13.92 2.03
CA GLY A 13 13.76 -13.64 2.19
C GLY A 13 14.11 -12.22 1.80
N ASP A 14 13.59 -11.72 0.66
CA ASP A 14 13.80 -10.35 0.19
C ASP A 14 13.21 -9.32 1.15
N LEU A 15 12.02 -9.56 1.70
CA LEU A 15 11.46 -8.70 2.75
C LEU A 15 12.30 -8.72 4.03
N ALA A 16 12.76 -9.90 4.46
CA ALA A 16 13.59 -10.03 5.65
C ALA A 16 14.95 -9.31 5.51
N ALA A 17 15.49 -9.22 4.29
CA ALA A 17 16.72 -8.50 3.99
C ALA A 17 16.63 -6.98 4.26
N TRP A 18 15.42 -6.42 4.38
CA TRP A 18 15.20 -5.03 4.79
C TRP A 18 15.39 -4.80 6.28
N ALA A 19 15.65 -5.83 7.08
CA ALA A 19 15.97 -5.67 8.50
C ALA A 19 17.14 -4.68 8.66
N ILE A 20 17.03 -3.79 9.64
CA ILE A 20 18.08 -2.84 9.99
C ILE A 20 19.01 -3.52 11.00
N PRO A 21 20.33 -3.49 10.79
CA PRO A 21 21.27 -4.04 11.76
C PRO A 21 21.04 -3.46 13.18
N GLU A 22 21.07 -4.32 14.18
CA GLU A 22 20.74 -3.97 15.56
C GLU A 22 21.58 -2.80 16.08
N HIS A 23 22.88 -2.78 15.78
CA HIS A 23 23.78 -1.69 16.21
C HIS A 23 23.40 -0.33 15.63
N ILE A 24 22.65 -0.26 14.50
CA ILE A 24 22.14 0.97 13.92
C ILE A 24 20.77 1.31 14.55
N SER A 25 19.87 0.35 14.64
CA SER A 25 18.53 0.60 15.19
C SER A 25 18.54 0.90 16.68
N ALA A 26 19.46 0.29 17.45
CA ALA A 26 19.62 0.55 18.88
C ALA A 26 20.20 1.94 19.20
N ALA A 27 20.80 2.63 18.22
CA ALA A 27 21.34 3.96 18.40
C ALA A 27 20.27 5.07 18.43
N VAL A 28 19.02 4.74 18.12
CA VAL A 28 17.89 5.67 18.10
C VAL A 28 16.69 5.10 18.83
N THR A 29 15.92 5.98 19.48
CA THR A 29 14.71 5.60 20.21
C THR A 29 13.46 5.60 19.33
N GLU A 30 13.51 6.30 18.19
CA GLU A 30 12.38 6.48 17.28
C GLU A 30 12.32 5.34 16.25
N SER A 31 11.13 4.79 16.03
CA SER A 31 10.93 3.75 15.01
C SER A 31 11.17 4.30 13.60
N PRO A 32 12.02 3.67 12.79
CA PRO A 32 12.25 4.06 11.40
C PRO A 32 11.06 3.69 10.48
N TRP A 33 10.17 2.83 10.95
CA TRP A 33 9.08 2.26 10.15
C TRP A 33 7.79 3.08 10.21
N VAL A 34 7.62 3.89 11.26
CA VAL A 34 6.38 4.64 11.49
C VAL A 34 6.43 6.00 10.79
N LEU A 35 5.53 6.21 9.83
CA LEU A 35 5.25 7.52 9.26
C LEU A 35 4.24 8.29 10.13
N PRO A 36 4.33 9.62 10.19
CA PRO A 36 3.29 10.44 10.81
C PRO A 36 1.93 10.19 10.15
N ARG A 37 0.90 9.90 10.95
CA ARG A 37 -0.47 9.66 10.43
C ARG A 37 -0.97 10.81 9.56
N GLN A 38 -0.57 12.04 9.85
CA GLN A 38 -0.96 13.23 9.08
C GLN A 38 -0.43 13.22 7.63
N VAL A 39 0.70 12.55 7.35
CA VAL A 39 1.18 12.36 5.97
C VAL A 39 0.18 11.50 5.18
N PHE A 40 -0.31 10.41 5.79
CA PHE A 40 -1.33 9.56 5.16
C PHE A 40 -2.67 10.29 5.02
N ALA A 41 -3.06 11.08 6.03
CA ALA A 41 -4.28 11.87 6.02
C ALA A 41 -4.28 12.88 4.86
N ARG A 42 -3.22 13.69 4.73
CA ARG A 42 -3.06 14.65 3.62
C ARG A 42 -3.03 13.95 2.25
N ARG A 43 -2.42 12.77 2.16
CA ARG A 43 -2.46 11.96 0.93
C ARG A 43 -3.88 11.51 0.60
N ALA A 44 -4.64 11.03 1.58
CA ALA A 44 -6.02 10.62 1.39
C ALA A 44 -6.90 11.80 0.94
N ASP A 45 -6.76 12.96 1.57
CA ASP A 45 -7.49 14.18 1.21
C ASP A 45 -7.19 14.62 -0.24
N ARG A 46 -5.92 14.59 -0.63
CA ARG A 46 -5.49 14.94 -2.00
C ARG A 46 -6.05 13.98 -3.04
N LEU A 47 -6.00 12.66 -2.77
CA LEU A 47 -6.50 11.65 -3.70
C LEU A 47 -8.03 11.65 -3.78
N ALA A 48 -8.73 11.92 -2.68
CA ALA A 48 -10.17 12.08 -2.68
C ALA A 48 -10.61 13.33 -3.47
N GLY A 49 -9.86 14.43 -3.37
CA GLY A 49 -10.15 15.67 -4.08
C GLY A 49 -9.83 15.62 -5.58
N THR A 50 -8.88 14.79 -6.01
CA THR A 50 -8.47 14.66 -7.42
C THR A 50 -8.17 13.19 -7.73
N PRO A 51 -9.21 12.34 -7.82
CA PRO A 51 -9.04 10.93 -8.11
C PRO A 51 -8.40 10.73 -9.50
N SER A 52 -7.40 9.87 -9.58
CA SER A 52 -6.72 9.57 -10.85
C SER A 52 -5.88 8.30 -10.77
N GLY A 53 -5.61 7.73 -11.94
CA GLY A 53 -4.71 6.60 -12.11
C GLY A 53 -5.42 5.27 -12.30
N ALA A 54 -4.65 4.29 -12.80
CA ALA A 54 -5.21 3.01 -13.26
C ALA A 54 -5.95 2.24 -12.15
N SER A 55 -5.51 2.33 -10.90
CA SER A 55 -6.17 1.63 -9.79
C SER A 55 -7.55 2.22 -9.49
N TYR A 56 -7.64 3.56 -9.48
CA TYR A 56 -8.91 4.24 -9.34
C TYR A 56 -9.84 3.93 -10.52
N ASP A 57 -9.37 4.06 -11.76
CA ASP A 57 -10.17 3.85 -12.97
C ASP A 57 -10.79 2.44 -13.01
N LEU A 58 -10.00 1.41 -12.65
CA LEU A 58 -10.45 0.01 -12.61
C LEU A 58 -11.47 -0.23 -11.49
N ALA A 59 -11.19 0.24 -10.27
CA ALA A 59 -12.12 0.09 -9.16
C ALA A 59 -13.43 0.85 -9.42
N TRP A 60 -13.33 2.06 -9.96
CA TRP A 60 -14.49 2.87 -10.33
C TRP A 60 -15.35 2.21 -11.41
N ALA A 61 -14.73 1.65 -12.46
CA ALA A 61 -15.44 0.94 -13.52
C ALA A 61 -16.10 -0.35 -12.99
N ALA A 62 -15.45 -1.08 -12.09
CA ALA A 62 -16.00 -2.29 -11.48
C ALA A 62 -17.18 -2.01 -10.52
N LEU A 63 -17.36 -0.75 -10.10
CA LEU A 63 -18.53 -0.26 -9.33
C LEU A 63 -19.63 0.30 -10.26
N ASP A 64 -19.74 -0.22 -11.47
CA ASP A 64 -20.89 0.02 -12.37
C ASP A 64 -21.57 -1.33 -12.69
N PRO A 65 -22.77 -1.62 -12.14
CA PRO A 65 -23.58 -0.76 -11.25
C PRO A 65 -22.92 -0.54 -9.86
N PRO A 66 -23.37 0.49 -9.10
CA PRO A 66 -22.86 0.76 -7.75
C PRO A 66 -22.82 -0.48 -6.86
N GLY A 67 -21.82 -0.60 -6.02
CA GLY A 67 -21.56 -1.79 -5.23
C GLY A 67 -20.79 -1.54 -3.94
N SER A 68 -20.56 -2.59 -3.17
CA SER A 68 -19.80 -2.54 -1.92
C SER A 68 -18.29 -2.54 -2.16
N VAL A 69 -17.56 -1.86 -1.27
CA VAL A 69 -16.09 -1.79 -1.27
C VAL A 69 -15.53 -2.35 0.03
N LEU A 70 -14.51 -3.18 -0.07
CA LEU A 70 -13.65 -3.58 1.03
C LEU A 70 -12.25 -3.01 0.78
N ASP A 71 -11.75 -2.20 1.72
CA ASP A 71 -10.41 -1.63 1.66
C ASP A 71 -9.51 -2.31 2.70
N VAL A 72 -8.51 -3.05 2.24
CA VAL A 72 -7.59 -3.83 3.09
C VAL A 72 -6.26 -3.11 3.22
N GLY A 73 -5.87 -2.80 4.46
CA GLY A 73 -4.79 -1.87 4.76
C GLY A 73 -5.20 -0.44 4.41
N ALA A 74 -6.42 -0.09 4.81
CA ALA A 74 -7.13 1.11 4.37
C ALA A 74 -6.42 2.43 4.75
N GLY A 75 -5.64 2.41 5.84
CA GLY A 75 -5.03 3.62 6.36
C GLY A 75 -6.06 4.72 6.57
N ALA A 76 -5.79 5.93 6.10
CA ALA A 76 -6.71 7.07 6.14
C ALA A 76 -7.71 7.12 4.96
N GLY A 77 -7.81 6.05 4.14
CA GLY A 77 -8.81 5.93 3.08
C GLY A 77 -8.36 6.39 1.70
N ALA A 78 -7.06 6.44 1.44
CA ALA A 78 -6.53 6.92 0.15
C ALA A 78 -7.03 6.12 -1.07
N ALA A 79 -7.33 4.82 -0.90
CA ALA A 79 -7.87 3.97 -1.96
C ALA A 79 -9.40 4.05 -2.06
N SER A 80 -10.10 4.11 -0.94
CA SER A 80 -11.55 3.96 -0.87
C SER A 80 -12.34 5.27 -0.88
N LEU A 81 -11.84 6.36 -0.29
CA LEU A 81 -12.54 7.65 -0.29
C LEU A 81 -12.88 8.16 -1.71
N PRO A 82 -12.00 8.02 -2.72
CA PRO A 82 -12.34 8.40 -4.10
C PRO A 82 -13.51 7.62 -4.71
N LEU A 83 -13.84 6.45 -4.15
CA LEU A 83 -14.88 5.55 -4.68
C LEU A 83 -16.26 5.78 -4.06
N LEU A 84 -16.38 6.62 -3.02
CA LEU A 84 -17.60 6.77 -2.21
C LEU A 84 -18.84 7.12 -3.04
N ALA A 85 -18.69 7.87 -4.12
CA ALA A 85 -19.84 8.25 -4.96
C ALA A 85 -20.49 7.05 -5.69
N ARG A 86 -19.80 5.89 -5.78
CA ARG A 86 -20.34 4.62 -6.33
C ARG A 86 -20.41 3.49 -5.28
N ALA A 87 -19.87 3.72 -4.08
CA ALA A 87 -19.90 2.73 -3.02
C ALA A 87 -21.26 2.73 -2.31
N THR A 88 -21.97 1.61 -2.32
CA THR A 88 -23.19 1.40 -1.54
C THR A 88 -22.91 1.07 -0.07
N ALA A 89 -21.72 0.54 0.20
CA ALA A 89 -21.19 0.26 1.53
C ALA A 89 -19.66 0.26 1.48
N LEU A 90 -19.02 0.73 2.54
CA LEU A 90 -17.58 0.67 2.71
C LEU A 90 -17.23 -0.10 3.99
N THR A 91 -16.40 -1.14 3.85
CA THR A 91 -15.73 -1.81 4.98
C THR A 91 -14.23 -1.55 4.85
N ALA A 92 -13.61 -1.12 5.94
CA ALA A 92 -12.17 -0.82 6.00
C ALA A 92 -11.50 -1.69 7.06
N VAL A 93 -10.39 -2.34 6.70
CA VAL A 93 -9.57 -3.15 7.61
C VAL A 93 -8.19 -2.52 7.70
N ASP A 94 -7.71 -2.25 8.91
CA ASP A 94 -6.34 -1.77 9.15
C ASP A 94 -5.84 -2.19 10.53
N GLY A 95 -4.54 -2.37 10.68
CA GLY A 95 -3.87 -2.65 11.95
C GLY A 95 -3.71 -1.43 12.86
N ASP A 96 -3.98 -0.22 12.37
CA ASP A 96 -3.93 1.03 13.15
C ASP A 96 -5.34 1.62 13.32
N ALA A 97 -5.89 1.45 14.53
CA ALA A 97 -7.23 1.97 14.87
C ALA A 97 -7.36 3.50 14.70
N ALA A 98 -6.27 4.25 14.90
CA ALA A 98 -6.30 5.70 14.72
C ALA A 98 -6.36 6.09 13.23
N MET A 99 -5.78 5.29 12.34
CA MET A 99 -5.94 5.49 10.90
C MET A 99 -7.37 5.21 10.45
N LEU A 100 -7.99 4.14 10.96
CA LEU A 100 -9.41 3.86 10.70
C LEU A 100 -10.34 4.99 11.21
N ALA A 101 -10.04 5.60 12.37
CA ALA A 101 -10.78 6.75 12.86
C ALA A 101 -10.68 7.95 11.91
N LEU A 102 -9.48 8.23 11.38
CA LEU A 102 -9.26 9.28 10.37
C LEU A 102 -10.02 8.99 9.06
N LEU A 103 -10.12 7.73 8.65
CA LEU A 103 -10.90 7.33 7.47
C LEU A 103 -12.41 7.54 7.74
N ALA A 104 -12.91 7.07 8.90
CA ALA A 104 -14.32 7.18 9.27
C ALA A 104 -14.77 8.65 9.34
N GLU A 105 -13.96 9.53 9.92
CA GLU A 105 -14.22 10.97 9.96
C GLU A 105 -14.38 11.55 8.55
N ARG A 106 -13.47 11.22 7.63
CA ARG A 106 -13.49 11.70 6.23
C ARG A 106 -14.68 11.17 5.45
N ALA A 107 -15.03 9.92 5.62
CA ALA A 107 -16.17 9.33 4.96
C ALA A 107 -17.49 9.93 5.50
N THR A 108 -17.58 10.14 6.81
CA THR A 108 -18.74 10.80 7.46
C THR A 108 -18.91 12.23 6.95
N ALA A 109 -17.83 12.98 6.75
CA ALA A 109 -17.86 14.31 6.15
C ALA A 109 -18.41 14.30 4.71
N GLN A 110 -18.37 13.16 4.02
CA GLN A 110 -18.96 12.93 2.70
C GLN A 110 -20.34 12.24 2.77
N GLY A 111 -20.92 12.10 3.97
CA GLY A 111 -22.24 11.51 4.19
C GLY A 111 -22.26 9.97 4.12
N VAL A 112 -21.11 9.30 4.19
CA VAL A 112 -20.99 7.84 4.09
C VAL A 112 -20.53 7.24 5.42
N SER A 113 -21.25 6.20 5.89
CA SER A 113 -20.83 5.40 7.04
C SER A 113 -19.86 4.32 6.62
N VAL A 114 -18.81 4.11 7.44
CA VAL A 114 -17.78 3.08 7.21
C VAL A 114 -17.85 2.05 8.34
N ARG A 115 -17.84 0.77 7.97
CA ARG A 115 -17.56 -0.32 8.90
C ARG A 115 -16.04 -0.46 9.06
N CYS A 116 -15.50 0.00 10.19
CA CYS A 116 -14.09 -0.16 10.52
C CYS A 116 -13.86 -1.47 11.28
N VAL A 117 -12.88 -2.26 10.84
CA VAL A 117 -12.43 -3.50 11.49
C VAL A 117 -10.94 -3.34 11.81
N HIS A 118 -10.63 -3.20 13.10
CA HIS A 118 -9.25 -3.14 13.58
C HIS A 118 -8.68 -4.55 13.65
N GLY A 119 -7.64 -4.81 12.86
CA GLY A 119 -6.97 -6.11 12.82
C GLY A 119 -6.06 -6.28 11.61
N SER A 120 -5.29 -7.34 11.64
CA SER A 120 -4.42 -7.72 10.53
C SER A 120 -5.16 -8.58 9.51
N TRP A 121 -4.88 -8.38 8.23
CA TRP A 121 -5.35 -9.28 7.19
C TRP A 121 -4.33 -10.41 6.96
N PRO A 122 -4.73 -11.70 6.85
CA PRO A 122 -6.10 -12.20 6.71
C PRO A 122 -6.84 -12.56 8.01
N ASP A 123 -6.27 -12.33 9.19
CA ASP A 123 -6.88 -12.76 10.47
C ASP A 123 -8.24 -12.09 10.73
N ALA A 124 -8.41 -10.86 10.25
CA ALA A 124 -9.67 -10.13 10.34
C ALA A 124 -10.73 -10.59 9.32
N ALA A 125 -10.35 -11.38 8.31
CA ALA A 125 -11.23 -11.79 7.22
C ALA A 125 -12.56 -12.43 7.68
N PRO A 126 -12.60 -13.32 8.71
CA PRO A 126 -13.85 -13.90 9.18
C PRO A 126 -14.87 -12.89 9.71
N GLN A 127 -14.44 -11.69 10.06
CA GLN A 127 -15.30 -10.62 10.58
C GLN A 127 -15.83 -9.69 9.48
N VAL A 128 -15.39 -9.88 8.25
CA VAL A 128 -15.60 -8.96 7.13
C VAL A 128 -16.51 -9.60 6.09
N PRO A 129 -17.60 -8.93 5.67
CA PRO A 129 -18.41 -9.43 4.57
C PRO A 129 -17.66 -9.32 3.24
N ALA A 130 -17.98 -10.23 2.31
CA ALA A 130 -17.51 -10.09 0.93
C ALA A 130 -18.07 -8.79 0.30
N ALA A 131 -17.27 -8.15 -0.54
CA ALA A 131 -17.62 -6.91 -1.22
C ALA A 131 -17.54 -7.07 -2.74
N ASP A 132 -18.16 -6.15 -3.50
CA ASP A 132 -18.09 -6.19 -4.96
C ASP A 132 -16.67 -5.90 -5.44
N VAL A 133 -16.01 -4.92 -4.85
CA VAL A 133 -14.61 -4.56 -5.14
C VAL A 133 -13.79 -4.60 -3.87
N VAL A 134 -12.63 -5.24 -3.94
CA VAL A 134 -11.62 -5.24 -2.88
C VAL A 134 -10.43 -4.41 -3.34
N THR A 135 -10.08 -3.38 -2.57
CA THR A 135 -8.88 -2.56 -2.77
C THR A 135 -7.81 -2.91 -1.74
N CYS A 136 -6.54 -2.90 -2.16
CA CYS A 136 -5.40 -3.10 -1.28
C CYS A 136 -4.19 -2.32 -1.81
N HIS A 137 -3.96 -1.11 -1.30
CA HIS A 137 -2.96 -0.21 -1.84
C HIS A 137 -1.76 -0.03 -0.90
N HIS A 138 -0.55 -0.26 -1.44
CA HIS A 138 0.73 -0.10 -0.73
C HIS A 138 0.92 -0.95 0.53
N VAL A 139 0.29 -2.13 0.58
CA VAL A 139 0.33 -3.05 1.72
C VAL A 139 1.32 -4.19 1.54
N LEU A 140 1.42 -4.76 0.33
CA LEU A 140 2.05 -6.06 0.10
C LEU A 140 3.52 -6.14 0.56
N TYR A 141 4.27 -5.04 0.50
CA TYR A 141 5.66 -5.02 1.02
C TYR A 141 5.76 -5.15 2.55
N ASN A 142 4.63 -5.22 3.25
CA ASN A 142 4.57 -5.53 4.68
C ASN A 142 4.02 -6.94 4.94
N VAL A 143 3.84 -7.77 3.90
CA VAL A 143 3.17 -9.07 3.98
C VAL A 143 4.13 -10.21 3.64
N PRO A 144 4.82 -10.81 4.62
CA PRO A 144 5.71 -11.95 4.37
C PRO A 144 4.97 -13.20 3.88
N SER A 145 3.74 -13.43 4.38
CA SER A 145 2.90 -14.57 4.02
C SER A 145 1.91 -14.20 2.92
N LEU A 146 2.41 -14.05 1.68
CA LEU A 146 1.63 -13.48 0.58
C LEU A 146 0.48 -14.40 0.11
N ALA A 147 0.69 -15.72 0.07
CA ALA A 147 -0.33 -16.65 -0.46
C ALA A 147 -1.65 -16.63 0.35
N PRO A 148 -1.68 -16.82 1.68
CA PRO A 148 -2.92 -16.74 2.45
C PRO A 148 -3.55 -15.34 2.39
N PHE A 149 -2.73 -14.28 2.32
CA PHE A 149 -3.20 -12.91 2.18
C PHE A 149 -4.01 -12.72 0.88
N VAL A 150 -3.43 -13.13 -0.25
CA VAL A 150 -4.06 -13.05 -1.59
C VAL A 150 -5.29 -13.94 -1.69
N THR A 151 -5.23 -15.16 -1.15
CA THR A 151 -6.37 -16.08 -1.12
C THR A 151 -7.57 -15.45 -0.41
N ALA A 152 -7.34 -14.81 0.73
CA ALA A 152 -8.39 -14.13 1.47
C ALA A 152 -8.94 -12.89 0.72
N LEU A 153 -8.09 -12.09 0.04
CA LEU A 153 -8.57 -11.01 -0.83
C LEU A 153 -9.49 -11.53 -1.92
N THR A 154 -9.09 -12.59 -2.60
CA THR A 154 -9.85 -13.22 -3.69
C THR A 154 -11.21 -13.74 -3.20
N ALA A 155 -11.21 -14.43 -2.06
CA ALA A 155 -12.45 -14.98 -1.46
C ALA A 155 -13.44 -13.89 -0.99
N HIS A 156 -12.96 -12.66 -0.73
CA HIS A 156 -13.81 -11.54 -0.31
C HIS A 156 -14.23 -10.60 -1.44
N ALA A 157 -13.76 -10.81 -2.67
CA ALA A 157 -14.16 -10.04 -3.82
C ALA A 157 -15.24 -10.79 -4.64
N ARG A 158 -16.37 -10.14 -4.95
CA ARG A 158 -17.37 -10.68 -5.86
C ARG A 158 -17.07 -10.36 -7.31
N ARG A 159 -16.53 -9.19 -7.62
CA ARG A 159 -16.23 -8.73 -8.98
C ARG A 159 -14.73 -8.62 -9.22
N LEU A 160 -14.05 -7.80 -8.44
CA LEU A 160 -12.66 -7.43 -8.73
C LEU A 160 -11.84 -7.22 -7.46
N VAL A 161 -10.61 -7.73 -7.48
CA VAL A 161 -9.54 -7.29 -6.58
C VAL A 161 -8.66 -6.29 -7.33
N VAL A 162 -8.36 -5.15 -6.71
CA VAL A 162 -7.46 -4.12 -7.25
C VAL A 162 -6.36 -3.84 -6.24
N ILE A 163 -5.13 -4.13 -6.62
CA ILE A 163 -3.94 -3.83 -5.82
C ILE A 163 -3.18 -2.70 -6.49
N GLU A 164 -2.64 -1.79 -5.69
CA GLU A 164 -1.64 -0.83 -6.13
C GLU A 164 -0.38 -0.96 -5.30
N ILE A 165 0.76 -1.12 -5.96
CA ILE A 165 2.06 -1.15 -5.31
C ILE A 165 3.09 -0.36 -6.12
N THR A 166 4.18 0.05 -5.50
CA THR A 166 5.33 0.63 -6.22
C THR A 166 6.06 -0.45 -7.01
N ALA A 167 6.67 -0.09 -8.14
CA ALA A 167 7.39 -1.05 -8.98
C ALA A 167 8.52 -1.78 -8.23
N SER A 168 9.21 -1.07 -7.33
CA SER A 168 10.21 -1.61 -6.40
C SER A 168 9.79 -1.31 -4.96
N HIS A 169 10.44 -1.96 -4.00
CA HIS A 169 10.20 -1.72 -2.57
C HIS A 169 10.25 -0.20 -2.25
N PRO A 170 9.31 0.35 -1.44
CA PRO A 170 9.19 1.80 -1.25
C PRO A 170 10.42 2.49 -0.65
N LEU A 171 11.27 1.77 0.06
CA LEU A 171 12.46 2.32 0.69
C LEU A 171 13.71 2.31 -0.22
N VAL A 172 13.64 1.73 -1.42
CA VAL A 172 14.77 1.73 -2.40
C VAL A 172 15.26 3.16 -2.68
N THR A 173 14.36 4.13 -2.67
CA THR A 173 14.70 5.54 -2.90
C THR A 173 15.61 6.15 -1.84
N LEU A 174 15.77 5.50 -0.69
CA LEU A 174 16.69 5.92 0.37
C LEU A 174 18.03 5.18 0.34
N ASN A 175 18.25 4.24 -0.61
CA ASN A 175 19.45 3.39 -0.63
C ASN A 175 20.74 4.21 -0.72
N GLU A 176 20.79 5.26 -1.53
CA GLU A 176 21.94 6.15 -1.63
C GLU A 176 22.21 6.90 -0.31
N LEU A 177 21.16 7.29 0.41
CA LEU A 177 21.30 7.91 1.72
C LEU A 177 21.78 6.89 2.76
N TRP A 178 21.31 5.66 2.73
CA TRP A 178 21.82 4.58 3.57
C TRP A 178 23.32 4.31 3.32
N LEU A 179 23.72 4.28 2.05
CA LEU A 179 25.13 4.14 1.70
C LEU A 179 25.95 5.33 2.20
N ARG A 180 25.46 6.57 2.00
CA ARG A 180 26.13 7.81 2.44
C ARG A 180 26.31 7.89 3.95
N PHE A 181 25.27 7.57 4.72
CA PHE A 181 25.28 7.82 6.18
C PHE A 181 25.80 6.65 7.01
N HIS A 182 25.66 5.42 6.48
CA HIS A 182 26.03 4.20 7.22
C HIS A 182 27.02 3.30 6.48
N GLY A 183 27.41 3.63 5.23
CA GLY A 183 28.21 2.72 4.41
C GLY A 183 27.49 1.41 4.07
N LEU A 184 26.17 1.33 4.28
CA LEU A 184 25.38 0.14 4.17
C LEU A 184 24.60 0.11 2.84
N ARG A 185 24.86 -0.90 2.01
CA ARG A 185 24.02 -1.19 0.84
C ARG A 185 22.74 -1.87 1.28
N ARG A 186 21.61 -1.34 0.84
CA ARG A 186 20.27 -1.91 1.12
C ARG A 186 19.77 -2.71 -0.10
N PRO A 187 18.79 -3.63 0.10
CA PRO A 187 18.20 -4.39 -1.00
C PRO A 187 17.51 -3.53 -2.05
N ASP A 188 17.38 -4.06 -3.27
CA ASP A 188 16.59 -3.46 -4.36
C ASP A 188 15.22 -4.12 -4.54
N GLY A 189 15.04 -5.34 -4.04
CA GLY A 189 13.81 -6.12 -4.05
C GLY A 189 13.09 -6.14 -2.69
N PRO A 190 11.94 -6.82 -2.62
CA PRO A 190 11.23 -7.42 -3.75
C PRO A 190 10.54 -6.38 -4.63
N THR A 191 10.03 -6.81 -5.79
CA THR A 191 9.42 -5.96 -6.81
C THR A 191 7.95 -6.33 -7.10
N ALA A 192 7.22 -5.45 -7.79
CA ALA A 192 5.88 -5.78 -8.29
C ALA A 192 5.89 -6.97 -9.29
N THR A 193 7.00 -7.20 -9.97
CA THR A 193 7.15 -8.36 -10.87
C THR A 193 7.15 -9.66 -10.08
N ASP A 194 7.73 -9.69 -8.90
CA ASP A 194 7.72 -10.88 -8.04
C ASP A 194 6.32 -11.18 -7.54
N VAL A 195 5.53 -10.17 -7.20
CA VAL A 195 4.10 -10.33 -6.89
C VAL A 195 3.36 -10.95 -8.08
N LEU A 196 3.54 -10.44 -9.29
CA LEU A 196 2.88 -10.97 -10.49
C LEU A 196 3.22 -12.45 -10.72
N ARG A 197 4.50 -12.83 -10.56
CA ARG A 197 4.94 -14.24 -10.69
C ARG A 197 4.26 -15.13 -9.65
N ILE A 198 4.17 -14.68 -8.40
CA ILE A 198 3.48 -15.40 -7.33
C ILE A 198 1.99 -15.57 -7.65
N LEU A 199 1.29 -14.51 -8.07
CA LEU A 199 -0.13 -14.58 -8.43
C LEU A 199 -0.39 -15.58 -9.55
N VAL A 200 0.45 -15.58 -10.60
CA VAL A 200 0.36 -16.56 -11.70
C VAL A 200 0.63 -17.98 -11.21
N ALA A 201 1.64 -18.18 -10.37
CA ALA A 201 1.95 -19.48 -9.77
C ALA A 201 0.86 -19.99 -8.80
N MET A 202 0.06 -19.08 -8.22
CA MET A 202 -1.16 -19.40 -7.46
C MET A 202 -2.35 -19.78 -8.36
N GLY A 203 -2.21 -19.75 -9.68
CA GLY A 203 -3.28 -20.06 -10.64
C GLY A 203 -4.19 -18.89 -10.97
N LEU A 204 -3.90 -17.68 -10.49
CA LEU A 204 -4.65 -16.48 -10.84
C LEU A 204 -4.26 -15.98 -12.24
N ARG A 205 -5.13 -15.17 -12.85
CA ARG A 205 -4.90 -14.52 -14.14
C ARG A 205 -4.88 -13.00 -13.95
N PRO A 206 -3.81 -12.45 -13.34
CA PRO A 206 -3.76 -11.02 -13.06
C PRO A 206 -3.57 -10.22 -14.35
N GLY A 207 -4.38 -9.17 -14.54
CA GLY A 207 -4.01 -8.04 -15.37
C GLY A 207 -3.07 -7.11 -14.60
N TYR A 208 -2.25 -6.35 -15.31
CA TYR A 208 -1.43 -5.32 -14.68
C TYR A 208 -1.22 -4.11 -15.59
N ARG A 209 -0.99 -2.95 -14.97
CA ARG A 209 -0.64 -1.71 -15.66
C ARG A 209 0.45 -0.97 -14.89
N ARG A 210 1.55 -0.64 -15.55
CA ARG A 210 2.58 0.26 -15.04
C ARG A 210 2.23 1.69 -15.42
N TRP A 211 2.38 2.61 -14.48
CA TRP A 211 2.12 4.02 -14.73
C TRP A 211 2.89 4.88 -13.75
N ARG A 212 3.06 6.16 -14.06
CA ARG A 212 3.73 7.11 -13.18
C ARG A 212 2.70 7.89 -12.38
N ARG A 213 2.78 7.79 -11.06
CA ARG A 213 1.94 8.60 -10.18
C ARG A 213 2.40 10.06 -10.26
N PRO A 214 1.50 11.04 -10.50
CA PRO A 214 1.82 12.45 -10.36
C PRO A 214 2.37 12.74 -8.97
N GLY A 215 3.41 13.57 -8.90
CA GLY A 215 3.97 14.01 -7.62
C GLY A 215 2.95 14.82 -6.82
N GLY A 216 2.93 14.61 -5.52
CA GLY A 216 2.09 15.34 -4.58
C GLY A 216 2.87 15.71 -3.32
N VAL A 217 2.51 16.85 -2.72
CA VAL A 217 3.08 17.28 -1.45
C VAL A 217 2.23 16.70 -0.33
N ASP A 218 2.76 15.68 0.36
CA ASP A 218 2.12 15.02 1.48
C ASP A 218 2.70 15.47 2.83
N TYR A 219 3.83 16.18 2.81
CA TYR A 219 4.50 16.76 3.98
C TYR A 219 4.12 18.22 4.15
N ALA A 220 3.86 18.66 5.38
CA ALA A 220 3.48 20.03 5.69
C ALA A 220 4.65 21.01 5.50
N SER A 221 5.88 20.55 5.68
CA SER A 221 7.08 21.34 5.55
C SER A 221 8.28 20.50 5.14
N PHE A 222 9.34 21.15 4.68
CA PHE A 222 10.63 20.50 4.44
C PHE A 222 11.27 19.96 5.73
N GLU A 223 10.99 20.59 6.88
CA GLU A 223 11.43 20.11 8.19
C GLU A 223 10.76 18.78 8.54
N GLU A 224 9.43 18.64 8.33
CA GLU A 224 8.72 17.37 8.54
C GLU A 224 9.28 16.26 7.64
N LEU A 225 9.53 16.55 6.36
CA LEU A 225 10.15 15.59 5.44
C LEU A 225 11.58 15.21 5.90
N THR A 226 12.37 16.19 6.33
CA THR A 226 13.73 15.96 6.82
C THR A 226 13.72 15.07 8.06
N ASP A 227 12.83 15.35 9.03
CA ASP A 227 12.72 14.55 10.25
C ASP A 227 12.27 13.12 9.96
N VAL A 228 11.27 12.94 9.12
CA VAL A 228 10.82 11.59 8.68
C VAL A 228 11.95 10.83 7.98
N THR A 229 12.70 11.49 7.10
CA THR A 229 13.83 10.87 6.40
C THR A 229 14.95 10.51 7.37
N ARG A 230 15.28 11.41 8.31
CA ARG A 230 16.27 11.19 9.37
C ARG A 230 15.92 9.94 10.21
N ARG A 231 14.67 9.84 10.66
CA ARG A 231 14.19 8.67 11.43
C ARG A 231 14.28 7.37 10.63
N ARG A 232 13.88 7.40 9.35
CA ARG A 232 14.01 6.25 8.44
C ARG A 232 15.45 5.82 8.19
N LEU A 233 16.39 6.73 8.33
CA LEU A 233 17.83 6.47 8.27
C LEU A 233 18.42 6.10 9.64
N CYS A 234 17.64 5.98 10.70
CA CYS A 234 18.12 5.73 12.07
C CYS A 234 19.23 6.73 12.47
N LEU A 235 19.04 8.01 12.20
CA LEU A 235 19.98 9.05 12.55
C LEU A 235 19.46 9.87 13.74
N PRO A 236 20.32 10.29 14.68
CA PRO A 236 19.93 11.10 15.80
C PRO A 236 19.55 12.54 15.37
N PRO A 237 18.80 13.30 16.21
CA PRO A 237 18.29 14.64 15.86
C PRO A 237 19.36 15.63 15.39
N GLU A 238 20.57 15.54 15.94
CA GLU A 238 21.70 16.44 15.64
C GLU A 238 22.17 16.31 14.18
N ARG A 239 21.80 15.25 13.50
CA ARG A 239 22.11 15.01 12.08
C ARG A 239 21.06 15.55 11.12
N ALA A 240 19.98 16.17 11.60
CA ALA A 240 18.90 16.70 10.75
C ALA A 240 19.41 17.65 9.67
N GLY A 241 20.35 18.56 10.00
CA GLY A 241 20.93 19.46 9.01
C GLY A 241 21.70 18.75 7.88
N GLN A 242 22.37 17.64 8.19
CA GLN A 242 23.06 16.83 7.17
C GLN A 242 22.06 16.11 6.25
N VAL A 243 20.96 15.63 6.82
CA VAL A 243 19.87 14.99 6.04
C VAL A 243 19.19 16.02 5.15
N ALA A 244 18.91 17.23 5.65
CA ALA A 244 18.36 18.33 4.87
C ALA A 244 19.24 18.67 3.66
N GLY A 245 20.56 18.82 3.88
CA GLY A 245 21.52 19.02 2.79
C GLY A 245 21.51 17.90 1.76
N ALA A 246 21.51 16.64 2.22
CA ALA A 246 21.47 15.47 1.33
C ALA A 246 20.16 15.38 0.52
N LEU A 247 19.02 15.78 1.09
CA LEU A 247 17.75 15.85 0.37
C LEU A 247 17.79 16.91 -0.74
N VAL A 248 18.34 18.08 -0.46
CA VAL A 248 18.52 19.15 -1.46
C VAL A 248 19.45 18.70 -2.59
N GLU A 249 20.58 18.09 -2.26
CA GLU A 249 21.53 17.53 -3.23
C GLU A 249 20.86 16.45 -4.11
N ALA A 250 19.92 15.69 -3.56
CA ALA A 250 19.10 14.70 -4.28
C ALA A 250 17.93 15.32 -5.07
N GLY A 251 17.82 16.65 -5.12
CA GLY A 251 16.83 17.36 -5.92
C GLY A 251 15.51 17.68 -5.22
N VAL A 252 15.43 17.52 -3.89
CA VAL A 252 14.24 17.93 -3.14
C VAL A 252 14.23 19.45 -2.96
N GLU A 253 13.15 20.09 -3.39
CA GLU A 253 12.96 21.53 -3.24
C GLU A 253 12.34 21.85 -1.86
N PRO A 254 12.99 22.66 -0.99
CA PRO A 254 12.45 23.00 0.32
C PRO A 254 11.06 23.67 0.27
N GLY A 255 10.81 24.50 -0.74
CA GLY A 255 9.52 25.14 -0.95
C GLY A 255 8.41 24.21 -1.43
N ARG A 256 8.77 22.98 -1.88
CA ARG A 256 7.85 21.94 -2.31
C ARG A 256 8.33 20.59 -1.82
N PRO A 257 8.13 20.25 -0.55
CA PRO A 257 8.72 19.08 0.09
C PRO A 257 8.06 17.77 -0.37
N VAL A 258 8.45 17.31 -1.54
CA VAL A 258 8.07 15.99 -2.09
C VAL A 258 9.16 15.00 -1.73
N ASP A 259 8.80 13.86 -1.15
CA ASP A 259 9.81 12.84 -0.81
C ASP A 259 10.47 12.27 -2.07
N LEU A 260 11.68 11.72 -1.92
CA LEU A 260 12.48 11.18 -3.03
C LEU A 260 11.75 10.10 -3.84
N GLY A 261 10.78 9.43 -3.24
CA GLY A 261 10.04 8.35 -3.85
C GLY A 261 8.62 8.70 -4.32
N SER A 262 8.09 9.87 -4.00
CA SER A 262 6.71 10.23 -4.33
C SER A 262 6.56 10.85 -5.71
N SER A 263 7.49 11.69 -6.13
CA SER A 263 7.39 12.41 -7.39
C SER A 263 7.78 11.55 -8.58
N GLY A 264 6.90 11.44 -9.55
CA GLY A 264 7.16 10.67 -10.76
C GLY A 264 7.40 9.18 -10.53
N ARG A 265 6.98 8.65 -9.38
CA ARG A 265 7.17 7.26 -9.01
C ARG A 265 6.42 6.32 -9.93
N GLU A 266 7.11 5.27 -10.36
CA GLU A 266 6.46 4.16 -11.05
C GLU A 266 5.70 3.31 -10.05
N VAL A 267 4.41 3.13 -10.31
CA VAL A 267 3.50 2.24 -9.58
C VAL A 267 2.93 1.19 -10.53
N VAL A 268 2.52 0.08 -9.97
CA VAL A 268 1.89 -1.02 -10.71
C VAL A 268 0.52 -1.25 -10.09
N THR A 269 -0.51 -1.09 -10.91
CA THR A 269 -1.84 -1.59 -10.62
C THR A 269 -1.91 -3.04 -11.05
N ILE A 270 -2.37 -3.91 -10.17
CA ILE A 270 -2.57 -5.34 -10.42
C ILE A 270 -4.02 -5.67 -10.08
N TRP A 271 -4.70 -6.43 -10.94
CA TRP A 271 -6.10 -6.78 -10.71
C TRP A 271 -6.43 -8.18 -11.20
N TRP A 272 -7.44 -8.82 -10.61
CA TRP A 272 -7.99 -10.09 -11.03
C TRP A 272 -9.44 -10.24 -10.59
N ALA A 273 -10.16 -11.19 -11.22
CA ALA A 273 -11.54 -11.48 -10.88
C ALA A 273 -11.68 -12.01 -9.45
N GLY A 274 -12.73 -11.62 -8.76
CA GLY A 274 -13.07 -12.14 -7.43
C GLY A 274 -13.53 -13.59 -7.48
N GLY A 275 -13.46 -14.28 -6.35
CA GLY A 275 -13.90 -15.68 -6.17
C GLY A 275 -15.16 -15.85 -5.32
N ALA A 276 -15.69 -14.78 -4.71
CA ALA A 276 -16.84 -14.85 -3.81
C ALA A 276 -18.20 -15.10 -4.49
N GLY A 277 -18.23 -15.25 -5.84
CA GLY A 277 -19.45 -15.52 -6.62
C GLY A 277 -19.54 -16.91 -7.22
N GLU A 278 -18.51 -17.73 -7.11
CA GLU A 278 -18.53 -19.12 -7.58
C GLU A 278 -19.12 -20.04 -6.50
N ASP A 279 -20.43 -19.94 -6.25
CA ASP A 279 -21.18 -21.08 -5.71
C ASP A 279 -21.18 -22.17 -6.78
N THR A 280 -20.37 -23.21 -6.52
CA THR A 280 -20.33 -24.44 -7.28
C THR A 280 -21.64 -25.24 -7.14
N THR A 281 -22.73 -24.72 -7.66
CA THR A 281 -23.95 -25.50 -7.86
C THR A 281 -24.47 -25.26 -9.26
N GLY A 282 -24.13 -26.19 -10.18
CA GLY A 282 -24.85 -26.23 -11.45
C GLY A 282 -24.04 -26.67 -12.65
N VAL A 283 -23.47 -27.88 -12.62
CA VAL A 283 -23.38 -28.70 -13.82
C VAL A 283 -24.83 -28.92 -14.30
N ARG A 284 -25.29 -28.09 -15.22
CA ARG A 284 -26.39 -28.52 -16.12
C ARG A 284 -25.77 -28.79 -17.47
N GLY A 285 -25.63 -30.10 -17.74
CA GLY A 285 -25.46 -30.58 -19.06
C GLY A 285 -26.62 -30.07 -19.94
N ILE A 286 -26.25 -29.59 -21.10
CA ILE A 286 -27.15 -29.46 -22.22
C ILE A 286 -26.62 -30.39 -23.30
N SER A 287 -27.47 -31.33 -23.64
CA SER A 287 -27.40 -32.31 -24.72
C SER A 287 -27.22 -31.65 -26.09
#